data_a07b8f260d064b48517c0f8c05cad6c6
#
_entry.id   a07b8f260d064b48517c0f8c05cad6c6
#
_cell.length_a   1.000
_cell.length_b   1.000
_cell.length_c   1.000
_cell.angle_alpha   90.00
_cell.angle_beta   90.00
_cell.angle_gamma   90.00
#
_symmetry.space_group_name_H-M   'P 1'
#
loop_
_entity.id
_entity.type
_entity.pdbx_description
1 polymer ?
#
loop_
_entity_poly.entity_id
_entity_poly.type
_entity_poly.pdbx_seq_one_letter_code
_entity_poly.pdbx_strand_id
1 'polypeptide(L)'
;VVPSASAPSISSMSQDLCTVGISAGGQTFSFGASLGFTKRDLNCERLKLAKALHDMNMKVAAIAIMCQDSRVFAAMHSAGTYCPYDGSIGADAKGKWEKYGKLRPDYEEYVKTLRITEQIDNQILKDMDDGQVINYSSGTVKLGNNK
;
A
#
# COMPACT_ATOMS: atom_id res chain seq x y z
N VAL A 1 -36.26 -3.56 36.63
CA VAL A 1 -36.15 -3.34 35.18
C VAL A 1 -34.70 -3.01 34.90
N VAL A 2 -33.95 -3.92 34.28
CA VAL A 2 -32.53 -3.68 33.90
C VAL A 2 -32.57 -2.91 32.57
N PRO A 3 -32.05 -1.67 32.50
CA PRO A 3 -31.96 -0.99 31.22
C PRO A 3 -30.96 -1.71 30.31
N SER A 4 -31.45 -2.27 29.22
CA SER A 4 -30.57 -2.85 28.20
C SER A 4 -30.22 -1.80 27.15
N ALA A 5 -28.99 -1.34 27.09
CA ALA A 5 -28.49 -0.56 25.97
C ALA A 5 -28.08 -1.52 24.84
N SER A 6 -28.94 -1.64 23.86
CA SER A 6 -28.61 -2.32 22.62
C SER A 6 -28.04 -1.29 21.65
N ALA A 7 -26.77 -1.42 21.30
CA ALA A 7 -26.20 -0.64 20.21
C ALA A 7 -26.78 -1.21 18.90
N PRO A 8 -27.59 -0.45 18.16
CA PRO A 8 -28.05 -0.93 16.85
C PRO A 8 -26.84 -1.12 15.95
N SER A 9 -26.69 -2.31 15.38
CA SER A 9 -25.74 -2.53 14.31
C SER A 9 -26.17 -1.67 13.12
N ILE A 10 -25.48 -0.57 12.89
CA ILE A 10 -25.69 0.24 11.69
C ILE A 10 -25.07 -0.56 10.54
N SER A 11 -25.84 -1.44 9.96
CA SER A 11 -25.50 -2.09 8.71
C SER A 11 -25.78 -1.11 7.56
N SER A 12 -24.97 -0.07 7.43
CA SER A 12 -24.93 0.72 6.20
C SER A 12 -24.09 -0.01 5.15
N MET A 13 -24.39 -1.28 4.95
CA MET A 13 -23.86 -2.06 3.84
C MET A 13 -24.62 -1.75 2.55
N SER A 14 -24.65 -0.52 2.14
CA SER A 14 -24.89 -0.19 0.77
C SER A 14 -23.58 -0.37 0.02
N GLN A 15 -23.51 -1.35 -0.86
CA GLN A 15 -22.37 -1.57 -1.74
C GLN A 15 -22.05 -0.30 -2.57
N ASP A 16 -22.97 0.64 -2.62
CA ASP A 16 -22.83 1.88 -3.38
C ASP A 16 -22.20 3.03 -2.60
N LEU A 17 -22.27 3.05 -1.29
CA LEU A 17 -21.86 4.20 -0.49
C LEU A 17 -20.42 4.18 0.03
N CYS A 18 -19.71 3.06 -0.10
CA CYS A 18 -18.31 2.90 0.43
C CYS A 18 -18.16 3.44 1.87
N THR A 19 -19.13 3.16 2.73
CA THR A 19 -19.13 3.59 4.13
C THR A 19 -19.09 2.39 5.06
N VAL A 20 -18.29 2.50 6.12
CA VAL A 20 -18.25 1.51 7.20
C VAL A 20 -18.93 2.10 8.41
N GLY A 21 -19.94 1.40 8.95
CA GLY A 21 -20.63 1.78 10.19
C GLY A 21 -19.80 1.34 11.40
N ILE A 22 -19.58 2.25 12.32
CA ILE A 22 -18.94 1.98 13.62
C ILE A 22 -19.95 2.31 14.70
N SER A 23 -20.30 1.34 15.55
CA SER A 23 -21.18 1.54 16.70
C SER A 23 -20.47 1.16 17.99
N ALA A 24 -20.65 1.98 19.03
CA ALA A 24 -20.18 1.71 20.38
C ALA A 24 -21.33 1.93 21.37
N GLY A 25 -21.53 0.98 22.28
CA GLY A 25 -22.51 1.07 23.35
C GLY A 25 -21.86 0.84 24.71
N GLY A 26 -22.26 1.62 25.72
CA GLY A 26 -21.83 1.46 27.11
C GLY A 26 -23.04 1.44 28.04
N GLN A 27 -23.00 0.57 29.05
CA GLN A 27 -24.02 0.47 30.10
C GLN A 27 -23.42 0.70 31.46
N THR A 28 -24.13 1.46 32.27
CA THR A 28 -23.90 1.57 33.71
C THR A 28 -25.20 1.24 34.44
N PHE A 29 -25.14 1.11 35.76
CA PHE A 29 -26.28 0.69 36.63
C PHE A 29 -27.56 1.49 36.42
N SER A 30 -27.47 2.75 35.96
CA SER A 30 -28.61 3.66 35.81
C SER A 30 -28.69 4.38 34.46
N PHE A 31 -27.72 4.18 33.57
CA PHE A 31 -27.66 4.90 32.30
C PHE A 31 -27.03 4.02 31.19
N GLY A 32 -27.71 3.97 30.05
CA GLY A 32 -27.19 3.33 28.83
C GLY A 32 -27.10 4.36 27.71
N ALA A 33 -25.97 4.42 27.04
CA ALA A 33 -25.76 5.27 25.86
C ALA A 33 -25.20 4.46 24.72
N SER A 34 -25.68 4.70 23.51
CA SER A 34 -25.16 4.13 22.26
C SER A 34 -24.87 5.24 21.27
N LEU A 35 -23.71 5.19 20.65
CA LEU A 35 -23.27 6.11 19.60
C LEU A 35 -22.95 5.31 18.34
N GLY A 36 -23.40 5.79 17.20
CA GLY A 36 -23.09 5.23 15.89
C GLY A 36 -22.62 6.33 14.94
N PHE A 37 -21.56 6.07 14.20
CA PHE A 37 -21.07 6.95 13.15
C PHE A 37 -20.61 6.14 11.94
N THR A 38 -20.60 6.77 10.78
CA THR A 38 -20.16 6.17 9.53
C THR A 38 -18.82 6.78 9.11
N LYS A 39 -17.90 5.93 8.66
CA LYS A 39 -16.62 6.35 8.10
C LYS A 39 -16.57 5.98 6.62
N ARG A 40 -16.09 6.89 5.78
CA ARG A 40 -15.86 6.61 4.36
C ARG A 40 -14.68 5.67 4.18
N ASP A 41 -14.84 4.66 3.34
CA ASP A 41 -13.76 3.78 2.91
C ASP A 41 -13.18 4.29 1.58
N LEU A 42 -12.02 4.95 1.67
CA LEU A 42 -11.32 5.52 0.52
C LEU A 42 -10.86 4.45 -0.48
N ASN A 43 -10.59 3.23 -0.03
CA ASN A 43 -10.19 2.14 -0.92
C ASN A 43 -11.37 1.67 -1.76
N CYS A 44 -12.54 1.49 -1.14
CA CYS A 44 -13.76 1.16 -1.85
C CYS A 44 -14.12 2.26 -2.88
N GLU A 45 -14.03 3.52 -2.50
CA GLU A 45 -14.30 4.66 -3.39
C GLU A 45 -13.33 4.68 -4.58
N ARG A 46 -12.03 4.47 -4.33
CA ARG A 46 -11.01 4.40 -5.40
C ARG A 46 -11.28 3.28 -6.38
N LEU A 47 -11.62 2.09 -5.90
CA LEU A 47 -11.97 0.95 -6.76
C LEU A 47 -13.18 1.23 -7.64
N LYS A 48 -14.21 1.88 -7.10
CA LYS A 48 -15.40 2.26 -7.88
C LYS A 48 -15.08 3.32 -8.92
N LEU A 49 -14.31 4.33 -8.58
CA LEU A 49 -13.87 5.35 -9.53
C LEU A 49 -13.01 4.75 -10.64
N ALA A 50 -12.09 3.84 -10.31
CA ALA A 50 -11.28 3.15 -11.30
C ALA A 50 -12.16 2.29 -12.23
N LYS A 51 -13.15 1.57 -11.67
CA LYS A 51 -14.10 0.80 -12.48
C LYS A 51 -14.93 1.71 -13.40
N ALA A 52 -15.48 2.81 -12.90
CA ALA A 52 -16.24 3.75 -13.70
C ALA A 52 -15.41 4.33 -14.86
N LEU A 53 -14.16 4.70 -14.61
CA LEU A 53 -13.26 5.18 -15.67
C LEU A 53 -12.92 4.08 -16.69
N HIS A 54 -12.72 2.85 -16.23
CA HIS A 54 -12.49 1.72 -17.11
C HIS A 54 -13.70 1.46 -18.03
N ASP A 55 -14.92 1.49 -17.47
CA ASP A 55 -16.17 1.28 -18.20
C ASP A 55 -16.43 2.40 -19.24
N MET A 56 -15.94 3.62 -18.96
CA MET A 56 -15.89 4.74 -19.93
C MET A 56 -14.75 4.63 -20.95
N ASN A 57 -14.03 3.51 -20.97
CA ASN A 57 -12.88 3.25 -21.85
C ASN A 57 -11.65 4.14 -21.57
N MET A 58 -11.60 4.83 -20.43
CA MET A 58 -10.47 5.63 -19.97
C MET A 58 -9.50 4.80 -19.15
N LYS A 59 -8.91 3.77 -19.76
CA LYS A 59 -8.08 2.76 -19.07
C LYS A 59 -6.86 3.35 -18.36
N VAL A 60 -6.18 4.29 -18.99
CA VAL A 60 -5.00 4.94 -18.40
C VAL A 60 -5.36 5.74 -17.14
N ALA A 61 -6.48 6.46 -17.17
CA ALA A 61 -6.98 7.20 -16.02
C ALA A 61 -7.42 6.26 -14.87
N ALA A 62 -8.02 5.11 -15.20
CA ALA A 62 -8.36 4.10 -14.21
C ALA A 62 -7.11 3.56 -13.48
N ILE A 63 -6.04 3.28 -14.22
CA ILE A 63 -4.75 2.87 -13.66
C ILE A 63 -4.16 4.00 -12.80
N ALA A 64 -4.21 5.24 -13.27
CA ALA A 64 -3.66 6.38 -12.53
C ALA A 64 -4.34 6.59 -11.17
N ILE A 65 -5.65 6.39 -11.07
CA ILE A 65 -6.39 6.42 -9.79
C ILE A 65 -5.93 5.28 -8.87
N MET A 66 -5.76 4.07 -9.40
CA MET A 66 -5.27 2.94 -8.60
C MET A 66 -3.84 3.18 -8.10
N CYS A 67 -3.01 3.80 -8.91
CA CYS A 67 -1.62 4.15 -8.57
C CYS A 67 -1.47 5.21 -7.45
N GLN A 68 -2.55 5.82 -6.99
CA GLN A 68 -2.51 6.68 -5.79
C GLN A 68 -2.35 5.87 -4.49
N ASP A 69 -2.60 4.57 -4.52
CA ASP A 69 -2.31 3.67 -3.41
C ASP A 69 -0.84 3.22 -3.49
N SER A 70 -0.08 3.42 -2.41
CA SER A 70 1.34 3.05 -2.34
C SER A 70 1.60 1.58 -2.65
N ARG A 71 0.70 0.69 -2.22
CA ARG A 71 0.80 -0.76 -2.45
C ARG A 71 0.65 -1.11 -3.92
N VAL A 72 -0.31 -0.48 -4.60
CA VAL A 72 -0.52 -0.67 -6.05
C VAL A 72 0.65 -0.10 -6.82
N PHE A 73 1.12 1.08 -6.44
CA PHE A 73 2.29 1.71 -7.06
C PHE A 73 3.54 0.83 -6.97
N ALA A 74 3.85 0.34 -5.77
CA ALA A 74 4.99 -0.55 -5.53
C ALA A 74 4.87 -1.87 -6.31
N ALA A 75 3.68 -2.48 -6.33
CA ALA A 75 3.43 -3.72 -7.08
C ALA A 75 3.61 -3.52 -8.60
N MET A 76 3.08 -2.44 -9.15
CA MET A 76 3.25 -2.11 -10.57
C MET A 76 4.70 -1.83 -10.92
N HIS A 77 5.42 -1.12 -10.07
CA HIS A 77 6.84 -0.85 -10.26
C HIS A 77 7.66 -2.14 -10.26
N SER A 78 7.41 -3.06 -9.31
CA SER A 78 8.07 -4.36 -9.21
C SER A 78 7.76 -5.28 -10.40
N ALA A 79 6.55 -5.17 -10.97
CA ALA A 79 6.14 -5.93 -12.15
C ALA A 79 6.70 -5.35 -13.47
N GLY A 80 7.42 -4.22 -13.44
CA GLY A 80 7.91 -3.54 -14.64
C GLY A 80 6.83 -2.80 -15.44
N THR A 81 5.62 -2.67 -14.88
CA THR A 81 4.51 -1.89 -15.43
C THR A 81 4.41 -0.60 -14.63
N TYR A 82 4.81 0.51 -15.22
CA TYR A 82 4.93 1.77 -14.48
C TYR A 82 3.63 2.56 -14.48
N CYS A 83 3.31 3.16 -13.32
CA CYS A 83 2.18 4.05 -13.18
C CYS A 83 2.29 5.26 -14.11
N PRO A 84 1.20 5.68 -14.75
CA PRO A 84 1.19 6.88 -15.60
C PRO A 84 1.64 8.13 -14.82
N TYR A 85 2.38 9.00 -15.47
CA TYR A 85 2.82 10.28 -14.90
C TYR A 85 2.81 11.36 -15.97
N ASP A 86 2.05 12.42 -15.74
CA ASP A 86 2.01 13.60 -16.60
C ASP A 86 1.96 13.27 -18.11
N GLY A 87 0.94 12.50 -18.49
CA GLY A 87 0.71 12.06 -19.87
C GLY A 87 1.67 10.99 -20.38
N SER A 88 2.67 10.59 -19.60
CA SER A 88 3.63 9.54 -19.98
C SER A 88 3.19 8.18 -19.44
N ILE A 89 3.48 7.11 -20.19
CA ILE A 89 3.23 5.72 -19.85
C ILE A 89 4.49 4.87 -20.11
N GLY A 90 4.57 3.69 -19.51
CA GLY A 90 5.67 2.76 -19.75
C GLY A 90 7.04 3.30 -19.33
N ALA A 91 8.05 3.14 -20.17
CA ALA A 91 9.44 3.52 -19.91
C ALA A 91 9.62 5.02 -19.64
N ASP A 92 8.86 5.87 -20.35
CA ASP A 92 8.92 7.33 -20.15
C ASP A 92 8.39 7.73 -18.78
N ALA A 93 7.31 7.08 -18.32
CA ALA A 93 6.80 7.29 -16.97
C ALA A 93 7.81 6.83 -15.92
N LYS A 94 8.53 5.71 -16.15
CA LYS A 94 9.62 5.27 -15.27
C LYS A 94 10.67 6.37 -15.07
N GLY A 95 11.20 6.92 -16.15
CA GLY A 95 12.22 7.97 -16.08
C GLY A 95 11.75 9.21 -15.33
N LYS A 96 10.46 9.58 -15.49
CA LYS A 96 9.87 10.69 -14.72
C LYS A 96 9.74 10.36 -13.24
N TRP A 97 9.31 9.14 -12.87
CA TRP A 97 9.23 8.72 -11.47
C TRP A 97 10.60 8.61 -10.79
N GLU A 98 11.64 8.22 -11.52
CA GLU A 98 13.02 8.24 -11.01
C GLU A 98 13.49 9.66 -10.76
N LYS A 99 13.22 10.57 -11.70
CA LYS A 99 13.59 12.00 -11.58
C LYS A 99 12.84 12.70 -10.45
N TYR A 100 11.56 12.42 -10.27
CA TYR A 100 10.70 13.05 -9.28
C TYR A 100 10.34 12.09 -8.13
N GLY A 101 11.30 11.30 -7.67
CA GLY A 101 11.08 10.25 -6.68
C GLY A 101 10.33 10.68 -5.41
N LYS A 102 10.47 11.94 -4.98
CA LYS A 102 9.77 12.49 -3.81
C LYS A 102 8.24 12.58 -3.98
N LEU A 103 7.74 12.54 -5.20
CA LEU A 103 6.30 12.58 -5.50
C LEU A 103 5.67 11.18 -5.58
N ARG A 104 6.45 10.14 -5.38
CA ARG A 104 5.96 8.75 -5.38
C ARG A 104 5.04 8.52 -4.18
N PRO A 105 3.91 7.84 -4.36
CA PRO A 105 3.01 7.48 -3.28
C PRO A 105 3.64 6.52 -2.24
N ASP A 106 4.64 5.74 -2.64
CA ASP A 106 5.39 4.79 -1.82
C ASP A 106 6.75 5.34 -1.33
N TYR A 107 6.96 6.66 -1.38
CA TYR A 107 8.27 7.27 -1.14
C TYR A 107 8.93 6.85 0.18
N GLU A 108 8.18 6.78 1.27
CA GLU A 108 8.74 6.39 2.58
C GLU A 108 9.27 4.96 2.57
N GLU A 109 8.55 4.04 1.93
CA GLU A 109 8.93 2.64 1.81
C GLU A 109 10.09 2.47 0.84
N TYR A 110 10.06 3.20 -0.27
CA TYR A 110 11.15 3.26 -1.24
C TYR A 110 12.47 3.72 -0.63
N VAL A 111 12.46 4.78 0.18
CA VAL A 111 13.67 5.27 0.86
C VAL A 111 14.20 4.25 1.87
N LYS A 112 13.34 3.55 2.59
CA LYS A 112 13.76 2.45 3.48
C LYS A 112 14.45 1.34 2.70
N THR A 113 13.88 0.94 1.57
CA THR A 113 14.46 -0.10 0.70
C THR A 113 15.82 0.31 0.18
N LEU A 114 15.98 1.56 -0.29
CA LEU A 114 17.27 2.07 -0.75
C LEU A 114 18.34 2.01 0.33
N ARG A 115 18.02 2.38 1.58
CA ARG A 115 18.97 2.31 2.70
C ARG A 115 19.38 0.87 3.00
N ILE A 116 18.43 -0.06 2.97
CA ILE A 116 18.71 -1.49 3.19
C ILE A 116 19.61 -2.02 2.08
N THR A 117 19.33 -1.68 0.82
CA THR A 117 20.14 -2.10 -0.33
C THR A 117 21.57 -1.57 -0.19
N GLU A 118 21.74 -0.28 0.14
CA GLU A 118 23.05 0.32 0.35
C GLU A 118 23.83 -0.37 1.50
N GLN A 119 23.14 -0.74 2.59
CA GLN A 119 23.76 -1.49 3.68
C GLN A 119 24.20 -2.89 3.25
N ILE A 120 23.39 -3.58 2.45
CA ILE A 120 23.71 -4.90 1.91
C ILE A 120 24.90 -4.81 0.96
N ASP A 121 24.92 -3.85 0.05
CA ASP A 121 26.00 -3.64 -0.90
C ASP A 121 27.33 -3.36 -0.18
N ASN A 122 27.29 -2.49 0.83
CA ASN A 122 28.47 -2.20 1.66
C ASN A 122 28.96 -3.42 2.44
N GLN A 123 28.04 -4.28 2.92
CA GLN A 123 28.43 -5.52 3.59
C GLN A 123 29.04 -6.52 2.61
N ILE A 124 28.46 -6.68 1.42
CA ILE A 124 29.00 -7.55 0.36
C ILE A 124 30.42 -7.11 -0.04
N LEU A 125 30.63 -5.81 -0.23
CA LEU A 125 31.96 -5.27 -0.58
C LEU A 125 32.98 -5.57 0.52
N LYS A 126 32.58 -5.45 1.79
CA LYS A 126 33.44 -5.76 2.93
C LYS A 126 33.78 -7.25 3.00
N ASP A 127 32.79 -8.12 2.80
CA ASP A 127 32.99 -9.57 2.81
C ASP A 127 33.87 -10.04 1.64
N MET A 128 33.84 -9.35 0.51
CA MET A 128 34.75 -9.58 -0.63
C MET A 128 36.18 -9.14 -0.33
N ASP A 129 36.39 -8.03 0.37
CA ASP A 129 37.72 -7.52 0.76
C ASP A 129 38.34 -8.43 1.82
N ASP A 130 37.57 -8.98 2.74
CA ASP A 130 37.98 -9.97 3.74
C ASP A 130 38.22 -11.38 3.15
N GLY A 131 38.10 -11.57 1.84
CA GLY A 131 38.35 -12.84 1.12
C GLY A 131 37.32 -13.94 1.39
N GLN A 132 36.14 -13.58 1.87
CA GLN A 132 35.01 -14.50 2.05
C GLN A 132 34.25 -14.68 0.74
N VAL A 133 34.19 -15.90 0.22
CA VAL A 133 33.43 -16.22 -0.98
C VAL A 133 31.96 -16.43 -0.63
N ILE A 134 31.11 -15.53 -1.12
CA ILE A 134 29.66 -15.65 -0.95
C ILE A 134 29.12 -16.64 -2.02
N ASN A 135 28.77 -17.84 -1.61
CA ASN A 135 28.12 -18.82 -2.48
C ASN A 135 26.60 -18.63 -2.49
N TYR A 136 26.07 -18.11 -3.57
CA TYR A 136 24.63 -18.07 -3.85
C TYR A 136 24.14 -19.44 -4.36
N SER A 137 23.97 -20.39 -3.47
CA SER A 137 23.32 -21.67 -3.79
C SER A 137 22.01 -21.76 -3.03
N SER A 138 20.92 -21.73 -3.80
CA SER A 138 19.54 -22.03 -3.34
C SER A 138 19.04 -21.26 -2.11
N GLY A 139 18.98 -19.93 -2.17
CA GLY A 139 18.19 -19.13 -1.23
C GLY A 139 18.72 -19.04 0.21
N THR A 140 19.84 -19.64 0.52
CA THR A 140 20.52 -19.54 1.82
C THR A 140 21.96 -19.05 1.63
N VAL A 141 22.28 -17.89 2.20
CA VAL A 141 23.64 -17.36 2.22
C VAL A 141 24.42 -18.17 3.28
N LYS A 142 25.34 -19.03 2.85
CA LYS A 142 26.32 -19.67 3.74
C LYS A 142 27.66 -19.00 3.55
N LEU A 143 28.16 -18.37 4.60
CA LEU A 143 29.53 -17.89 4.67
C LEU A 143 30.46 -19.11 4.78
N GLY A 144 31.22 -19.37 3.73
CA GLY A 144 32.23 -20.43 3.72
C GLY A 144 33.59 -19.85 4.18
N ASN A 145 34.08 -20.30 5.33
CA ASN A 145 35.47 -20.01 5.74
C ASN A 145 36.41 -20.86 4.89
N ASN A 146 37.17 -20.23 4.03
CA ASN A 146 38.35 -20.85 3.47
C ASN A 146 39.48 -20.80 4.51
N LYS A 147 39.87 -21.99 4.99
CA LYS A 147 41.17 -22.21 5.65
C LYS A 147 42.23 -22.48 4.59
#